data_74ba44833ee48d420d2d7fbd31548c9d
#
_entry.id   74ba44833ee48d420d2d7fbd31548c9d
#
_cell.length_a   1.000
_cell.length_b   1.000
_cell.length_c   1.000
_cell.angle_alpha   90.00
_cell.angle_beta   90.00
_cell.angle_gamma   90.00
#
_symmetry.space_group_name_H-M   'P 1'
#
loop_
_entity.id
_entity.type
_entity.pdbx_description
1 polymer ?
#
loop_
_entity_poly.entity_id
_entity_poly.type
_entity_poly.pdbx_seq_one_letter_code
_entity_poly.pdbx_strand_id
1 'polypeptide(L)'
;MTETVSSAVETPEPASREVIYRHKITTRVTHWINAVCFTVLLMSGLQILNAHPALYWGEFGADNDRAFIEFFANRDGDELVGHTRIGALTMTTTGLFGVSKGSEGDARAIAMPAWATLPSFRDLATGRRWHFFFA
;
A
#
# COMPACT_ATOMS: atom_id res chain seq x y z
N MET A 1 19.77 -31.50 75.46
CA MET A 1 19.51 -30.18 74.94
C MET A 1 19.52 -30.34 73.39
N THR A 2 18.36 -30.46 72.84
CA THR A 2 18.18 -30.66 71.36
C THR A 2 17.52 -29.39 70.81
N GLU A 3 18.31 -28.54 70.18
CA GLU A 3 17.80 -27.34 69.47
C GLU A 3 17.14 -27.75 68.19
N THR A 4 15.85 -27.52 68.09
CA THR A 4 15.07 -27.65 66.86
C THR A 4 15.24 -26.38 66.05
N VAL A 5 16.04 -26.42 64.95
CA VAL A 5 16.14 -25.34 63.98
C VAL A 5 14.88 -25.39 63.13
N SER A 6 13.96 -24.46 63.37
CA SER A 6 12.79 -24.22 62.50
C SER A 6 13.25 -23.44 61.32
N SER A 7 13.44 -24.12 60.17
CA SER A 7 13.66 -23.45 58.90
C SER A 7 12.31 -22.92 58.40
N ALA A 8 12.11 -21.61 58.51
CA ALA A 8 11.01 -20.92 57.88
C ALA A 8 11.17 -21.04 56.37
N VAL A 9 10.24 -21.71 55.71
CA VAL A 9 10.12 -21.73 54.25
C VAL A 9 9.65 -20.35 53.83
N GLU A 10 10.59 -19.58 53.30
CA GLU A 10 10.31 -18.27 52.73
C GLU A 10 9.53 -18.48 51.42
N THR A 11 8.23 -18.17 51.43
CA THR A 11 7.37 -18.21 50.26
C THR A 11 7.84 -17.10 49.33
N PRO A 12 8.23 -17.40 48.06
CA PRO A 12 8.66 -16.37 47.15
C PRO A 12 7.51 -15.39 46.85
N GLU A 13 7.74 -14.12 47.10
CA GLU A 13 6.80 -13.06 46.83
C GLU A 13 6.48 -13.03 45.30
N PRO A 14 5.19 -12.98 44.92
CA PRO A 14 4.84 -12.98 43.49
C PRO A 14 5.48 -11.78 42.81
N ALA A 15 6.29 -12.04 41.80
CA ALA A 15 6.94 -11.00 41.00
C ALA A 15 5.90 -9.99 40.50
N SER A 16 5.98 -8.76 40.98
CA SER A 16 5.10 -7.68 40.55
C SER A 16 5.29 -7.44 39.04
N ARG A 17 4.23 -7.67 38.30
CA ARG A 17 4.23 -7.46 36.84
C ARG A 17 4.29 -5.97 36.55
N GLU A 18 5.46 -5.45 36.28
CA GLU A 18 5.63 -4.06 35.93
C GLU A 18 5.03 -3.81 34.53
N VAL A 19 3.95 -3.02 34.48
CA VAL A 19 3.32 -2.60 33.20
C VAL A 19 4.08 -1.42 32.65
N ILE A 20 4.98 -1.70 31.70
CA ILE A 20 5.72 -0.65 30.99
C ILE A 20 4.82 -0.02 29.94
N TYR A 21 4.44 1.24 30.11
CA TYR A 21 3.67 2.02 29.15
C TYR A 21 4.58 2.53 28.02
N ARG A 22 4.71 1.74 26.94
CA ARG A 22 5.70 1.99 25.86
C ARG A 22 5.43 3.24 25.03
N HIS A 23 4.17 3.62 24.82
CA HIS A 23 3.80 4.74 23.96
C HIS A 23 2.76 5.67 24.58
N LYS A 24 3.07 6.96 24.60
CA LYS A 24 2.14 8.01 25.02
C LYS A 24 0.94 8.07 24.06
N ILE A 25 -0.21 8.56 24.52
CA ILE A 25 -1.42 8.70 23.71
C ILE A 25 -1.17 9.54 22.45
N THR A 26 -0.35 10.59 22.59
CA THR A 26 0.06 11.45 21.47
C THR A 26 0.72 10.65 20.35
N THR A 27 1.66 9.76 20.67
CA THR A 27 2.33 8.90 19.68
C THR A 27 1.34 7.99 18.97
N ARG A 28 0.36 7.44 19.69
CA ARG A 28 -0.67 6.59 19.10
C ARG A 28 -1.57 7.37 18.16
N VAL A 29 -2.03 8.55 18.56
CA VAL A 29 -2.87 9.42 17.72
C VAL A 29 -2.14 9.86 16.46
N THR A 30 -0.91 10.34 16.60
CA THR A 30 -0.09 10.75 15.44
C THR A 30 0.16 9.59 14.49
N HIS A 31 0.44 8.39 15.02
CA HIS A 31 0.62 7.20 14.19
C HIS A 31 -0.63 6.88 13.34
N TRP A 32 -1.83 6.92 13.95
CA TRP A 32 -3.06 6.64 13.21
C TRP A 32 -3.41 7.71 12.20
N ILE A 33 -3.16 9.00 12.51
CA ILE A 33 -3.31 10.09 11.53
C ILE A 33 -2.41 9.84 10.33
N ASN A 34 -1.12 9.55 10.57
CA ASN A 34 -0.18 9.25 9.49
C ASN A 34 -0.58 8.01 8.68
N ALA A 35 -1.07 6.96 9.33
CA ALA A 35 -1.55 5.76 8.66
C ALA A 35 -2.71 6.06 7.70
N VAL A 36 -3.68 6.89 8.13
CA VAL A 36 -4.80 7.33 7.28
C VAL A 36 -4.29 8.19 6.11
N CYS A 37 -3.46 9.20 6.40
CA CYS A 37 -2.88 10.05 5.36
C CYS A 37 -2.10 9.23 4.32
N PHE A 38 -1.25 8.32 4.78
CA PHE A 38 -0.47 7.45 3.89
C PHE A 38 -1.37 6.56 3.02
N THR A 39 -2.42 6.01 3.59
CA THR A 39 -3.39 5.18 2.82
C THR A 39 -4.06 5.99 1.73
N VAL A 40 -4.54 7.20 2.05
CA VAL A 40 -5.16 8.09 1.05
C VAL A 40 -4.15 8.53 -0.01
N LEU A 41 -2.92 8.88 0.39
CA LEU A 41 -1.85 9.22 -0.55
C LEU A 41 -1.51 8.06 -1.49
N LEU A 42 -1.41 6.84 -0.96
CA LEU A 42 -1.17 5.65 -1.78
C LEU A 42 -2.30 5.45 -2.80
N MET A 43 -3.54 5.40 -2.36
CA MET A 43 -4.70 5.15 -3.24
C MET A 43 -4.88 6.27 -4.28
N SER A 44 -4.72 7.53 -3.89
CA SER A 44 -4.80 8.65 -4.82
C SER A 44 -3.61 8.71 -5.77
N GLY A 45 -2.41 8.32 -5.32
CA GLY A 45 -1.23 8.17 -6.17
C GLY A 45 -1.39 7.08 -7.23
N LEU A 46 -1.99 5.93 -6.88
CA LEU A 46 -2.34 4.88 -7.84
C LEU A 46 -3.38 5.36 -8.87
N GLN A 47 -4.31 6.23 -8.45
CA GLN A 47 -5.25 6.85 -9.39
C GLN A 47 -4.55 7.81 -10.36
N ILE A 48 -3.55 8.56 -9.91
CA ILE A 48 -2.72 9.42 -10.77
C ILE A 48 -1.91 8.55 -11.74
N LEU A 49 -1.34 7.44 -11.27
CA LEU A 49 -0.61 6.49 -12.10
C LEU A 49 -1.48 5.88 -13.21
N ASN A 50 -2.78 5.69 -12.98
CA ASN A 50 -3.71 5.24 -14.02
C ASN A 50 -3.81 6.17 -15.23
N ALA A 51 -3.43 7.46 -15.10
CA ALA A 51 -3.42 8.39 -16.21
C ALA A 51 -2.20 8.20 -17.14
N HIS A 52 -1.06 7.84 -16.55
CA HIS A 52 0.19 7.52 -17.25
C HIS A 52 0.86 6.34 -16.58
N PRO A 53 0.51 5.11 -16.95
CA PRO A 53 0.87 3.91 -16.22
C PRO A 53 2.29 3.43 -16.52
N ALA A 54 3.25 4.33 -16.37
CA ALA A 54 4.65 4.06 -16.59
C ALA A 54 5.52 4.78 -15.56
N LEU A 55 6.55 4.11 -15.09
CA LEU A 55 7.55 4.64 -14.18
C LEU A 55 8.90 4.67 -14.88
N TYR A 56 9.59 5.78 -14.78
CA TYR A 56 10.87 6.04 -15.43
C TYR A 56 11.99 6.08 -14.41
N TRP A 57 13.14 5.60 -14.82
CA TRP A 57 14.37 5.73 -14.07
C TRP A 57 15.35 6.54 -14.90
N GLY A 58 15.39 7.83 -14.69
CA GLY A 58 16.21 8.74 -15.47
C GLY A 58 15.86 10.20 -15.17
N GLU A 59 16.55 11.09 -15.84
CA GLU A 59 16.43 12.55 -15.67
C GLU A 59 15.32 13.15 -16.54
N PHE A 60 15.02 12.51 -17.69
CA PHE A 60 14.11 13.06 -18.71
C PHE A 60 12.71 12.48 -18.68
N GLY A 61 12.48 11.42 -17.91
CA GLY A 61 11.16 10.80 -17.76
C GLY A 61 10.56 10.35 -19.11
N ALA A 62 9.28 10.67 -19.34
CA ALA A 62 8.56 10.24 -20.54
C ALA A 62 9.10 10.81 -21.86
N ASP A 63 9.88 11.88 -21.82
CA ASP A 63 10.35 12.55 -23.04
C ASP A 63 11.48 11.78 -23.73
N ASN A 64 12.44 11.24 -22.95
CA ASN A 64 13.60 10.55 -23.54
C ASN A 64 13.98 9.24 -22.83
N ASP A 65 13.47 8.99 -21.62
CA ASP A 65 13.82 7.77 -20.92
C ASP A 65 12.87 6.63 -21.28
N ARG A 66 13.42 5.40 -21.35
CA ARG A 66 12.57 4.21 -21.47
C ARG A 66 11.94 3.91 -20.14
N ALA A 67 10.64 3.61 -20.13
CA ALA A 67 9.96 3.19 -18.92
C ALA A 67 10.63 1.96 -18.30
N PHE A 68 10.98 2.06 -17.01
CA PHE A 68 11.52 0.96 -16.23
C PHE A 68 10.41 -0.02 -15.83
N ILE A 69 9.24 0.51 -15.43
CA ILE A 69 8.03 -0.27 -15.21
C ILE A 69 6.91 0.34 -16.06
N GLU A 70 6.14 -0.50 -16.74
CA GLU A 70 5.01 -0.09 -17.55
C GLU A 70 3.88 -1.11 -17.43
N PHE A 71 2.66 -0.60 -17.30
CA PHE A 71 1.44 -1.38 -17.28
C PHE A 71 0.64 -1.07 -18.54
N PHE A 72 0.36 -2.08 -19.35
CA PHE A 72 -0.35 -1.87 -20.60
C PHE A 72 -1.32 -3.02 -20.89
N ALA A 73 -2.24 -2.79 -21.80
CA ALA A 73 -3.21 -3.78 -22.26
C ALA A 73 -3.05 -4.02 -23.75
N ASN A 74 -3.05 -5.27 -24.14
CA ASN A 74 -3.18 -5.70 -25.52
C ASN A 74 -4.52 -6.39 -25.72
N ARG A 75 -5.00 -6.37 -26.97
CA ARG A 75 -6.18 -7.14 -27.36
C ARG A 75 -5.72 -8.42 -28.03
N ASP A 76 -6.18 -9.56 -27.52
CA ASP A 76 -5.97 -10.87 -28.11
C ASP A 76 -7.35 -11.43 -28.51
N GLY A 77 -7.70 -11.30 -29.81
CA GLY A 77 -9.05 -11.52 -30.28
C GLY A 77 -10.06 -10.53 -29.66
N ASP A 78 -11.06 -11.05 -28.95
CA ASP A 78 -12.06 -10.25 -28.24
C ASP A 78 -11.69 -9.96 -26.77
N GLU A 79 -10.63 -10.58 -26.23
CA GLU A 79 -10.21 -10.40 -24.87
C GLU A 79 -9.15 -9.31 -24.69
N LEU A 80 -9.26 -8.57 -23.57
CA LEU A 80 -8.22 -7.65 -23.12
C LEU A 80 -7.25 -8.41 -22.21
N VAL A 81 -5.98 -8.41 -22.60
CA VAL A 81 -4.89 -9.04 -21.83
C VAL A 81 -3.99 -7.96 -21.23
N GLY A 82 -3.88 -7.95 -19.91
CA GLY A 82 -3.03 -7.02 -19.17
C GLY A 82 -1.61 -7.53 -19.07
N HIS A 83 -0.66 -6.62 -19.26
CA HIS A 83 0.77 -6.90 -19.16
C HIS A 83 1.45 -5.91 -18.23
N THR A 84 2.45 -6.41 -17.50
CA THR A 84 3.42 -5.60 -16.77
C THR A 84 4.80 -5.84 -17.36
N ARG A 85 5.47 -4.77 -17.75
CA ARG A 85 6.87 -4.80 -18.19
C ARG A 85 7.75 -4.20 -17.10
N ILE A 86 8.82 -4.89 -16.74
CA ILE A 86 9.85 -4.42 -15.81
C ILE A 86 11.20 -4.58 -16.53
N GLY A 87 11.79 -3.47 -16.97
CA GLY A 87 12.98 -3.47 -17.80
C GLY A 87 12.79 -4.25 -19.10
N ALA A 88 13.44 -5.39 -19.25
CA ALA A 88 13.33 -6.28 -20.40
C ALA A 88 12.31 -7.42 -20.20
N LEU A 89 11.81 -7.63 -18.98
CA LEU A 89 10.88 -8.71 -18.65
C LEU A 89 9.45 -8.23 -18.81
N THR A 90 8.65 -8.97 -19.60
CA THR A 90 7.20 -8.75 -19.73
C THR A 90 6.46 -9.97 -19.20
N MET A 91 5.47 -9.75 -18.36
CA MET A 91 4.63 -10.78 -17.78
C MET A 91 3.15 -10.44 -17.94
N THR A 92 2.30 -11.45 -18.05
CA THR A 92 0.85 -11.27 -18.09
C THR A 92 0.31 -11.07 -16.68
N THR A 93 -0.45 -9.98 -16.50
CA THR A 93 -0.98 -9.55 -15.18
C THR A 93 -2.47 -9.21 -15.26
N THR A 94 -3.20 -9.81 -16.20
CA THR A 94 -4.64 -9.61 -16.39
C THR A 94 -5.42 -9.82 -15.10
N GLY A 95 -6.33 -8.90 -14.81
CA GLY A 95 -7.17 -8.91 -13.61
C GLY A 95 -6.61 -8.11 -12.44
N LEU A 96 -5.30 -7.81 -12.44
CA LEU A 96 -4.65 -7.01 -11.40
C LEU A 96 -3.99 -5.74 -11.97
N PHE A 97 -3.15 -5.88 -13.01
CA PHE A 97 -2.45 -4.77 -13.64
C PHE A 97 -2.64 -4.77 -15.16
N GLY A 98 -2.72 -3.58 -15.75
CA GLY A 98 -2.90 -3.38 -17.20
C GLY A 98 -4.33 -3.59 -17.66
N VAL A 99 -4.97 -4.67 -17.24
CA VAL A 99 -6.42 -4.90 -17.38
C VAL A 99 -6.96 -5.27 -16.01
N SER A 100 -7.83 -4.43 -15.48
CA SER A 100 -8.39 -4.57 -14.14
C SER A 100 -9.89 -4.28 -14.13
N LYS A 101 -10.55 -4.62 -13.02
CA LYS A 101 -11.97 -4.29 -12.84
C LYS A 101 -12.15 -2.81 -12.57
N GLY A 102 -12.98 -2.15 -13.37
CA GLY A 102 -13.46 -0.80 -13.15
C GLY A 102 -14.43 -0.69 -11.96
N SER A 103 -14.92 0.51 -11.69
CA SER A 103 -15.90 0.77 -10.62
C SER A 103 -17.23 0.04 -10.82
N GLU A 104 -17.57 -0.29 -12.05
CA GLU A 104 -18.79 -1.02 -12.44
C GLU A 104 -18.58 -2.54 -12.49
N GLY A 105 -17.35 -3.01 -12.18
CA GLY A 105 -16.99 -4.43 -12.17
C GLY A 105 -16.62 -5.02 -13.52
N ASP A 106 -16.71 -4.24 -14.60
CA ASP A 106 -16.31 -4.61 -15.94
C ASP A 106 -14.77 -4.59 -16.12
N ALA A 107 -14.27 -5.44 -17.00
CA ALA A 107 -12.84 -5.47 -17.34
C ALA A 107 -12.51 -4.30 -18.29
N ARG A 108 -11.59 -3.45 -17.85
CA ARG A 108 -11.12 -2.28 -18.60
C ARG A 108 -9.59 -2.24 -18.68
N ALA A 109 -9.09 -1.59 -19.69
CA ALA A 109 -7.65 -1.27 -19.82
C ALA A 109 -7.30 -0.15 -18.83
N ILE A 110 -7.05 -0.52 -17.57
CA ILE A 110 -6.61 0.35 -16.48
C ILE A 110 -5.46 -0.32 -15.75
N ALA A 111 -4.45 0.47 -15.37
CA ALA A 111 -3.25 -0.07 -14.73
C ALA A 111 -3.54 -0.64 -13.34
N MET A 112 -4.33 0.08 -12.53
CA MET A 112 -4.64 -0.29 -11.15
C MET A 112 -6.14 -0.51 -10.97
N PRO A 113 -6.56 -1.54 -10.22
CA PRO A 113 -7.96 -1.84 -10.01
C PRO A 113 -8.68 -0.75 -9.21
N ALA A 114 -9.99 -0.59 -9.46
CA ALA A 114 -10.81 0.45 -8.83
C ALA A 114 -10.80 0.40 -7.29
N TRP A 115 -10.71 -0.79 -6.69
CA TRP A 115 -10.66 -0.94 -5.23
C TRP A 115 -9.36 -0.40 -4.60
N ALA A 116 -8.29 -0.30 -5.39
CA ALA A 116 -6.98 0.19 -4.92
C ALA A 116 -6.79 1.70 -5.14
N THR A 117 -7.75 2.37 -5.79
CA THR A 117 -7.63 3.79 -6.19
C THR A 117 -8.64 4.69 -5.49
N LEU A 118 -8.28 5.95 -5.30
CA LEU A 118 -9.16 6.99 -4.75
C LEU A 118 -9.12 8.24 -5.66
N PRO A 119 -10.25 8.61 -6.30
CA PRO A 119 -11.53 7.89 -6.35
C PRO A 119 -11.43 6.55 -7.08
N SER A 120 -12.41 5.67 -6.89
CA SER A 120 -12.46 4.35 -7.53
C SER A 120 -12.79 4.41 -9.04
N PHE A 121 -13.40 5.48 -9.51
CA PHE A 121 -13.64 5.75 -10.92
C PHE A 121 -12.50 6.60 -11.50
N ARG A 122 -12.27 6.48 -12.81
CA ARG A 122 -11.15 7.16 -13.46
C ARG A 122 -11.38 8.68 -13.52
N ASP A 123 -10.82 9.39 -12.55
CA ASP A 123 -10.82 10.85 -12.46
C ASP A 123 -9.49 11.35 -11.89
N LEU A 124 -8.62 11.79 -12.79
CA LEU A 124 -7.31 12.32 -12.45
C LEU A 124 -7.40 13.62 -11.62
N ALA A 125 -8.37 14.48 -11.92
CA ALA A 125 -8.51 15.77 -11.25
C ALA A 125 -8.85 15.58 -9.76
N THR A 126 -9.82 14.73 -9.47
CA THR A 126 -10.20 14.38 -8.11
C THR A 126 -9.10 13.59 -7.40
N GLY A 127 -8.43 12.64 -8.08
CA GLY A 127 -7.28 11.93 -7.54
C GLY A 127 -6.17 12.88 -7.09
N ARG A 128 -5.82 13.88 -7.92
CA ARG A 128 -4.84 14.91 -7.56
C ARG A 128 -5.28 15.78 -6.39
N ARG A 129 -6.56 16.17 -6.31
CA ARG A 129 -7.09 16.94 -5.16
C ARG A 129 -6.92 16.17 -3.85
N TRP A 130 -7.29 14.90 -3.80
CA TRP A 130 -7.08 14.04 -2.64
C TRP A 130 -5.60 13.93 -2.29
N HIS A 131 -4.75 13.70 -3.29
CA HIS A 131 -3.32 13.52 -3.10
C HIS A 131 -2.69 14.76 -2.45
N PHE A 132 -2.94 15.95 -3.01
CA PHE A 132 -2.37 17.20 -2.49
C PHE A 132 -2.99 17.68 -1.18
N PHE A 133 -4.23 17.28 -0.88
CA PHE A 133 -4.85 17.62 0.41
C PHE A 133 -4.22 16.85 1.57
N PHE A 134 -3.79 15.62 1.34
CA PHE A 134 -3.20 14.75 2.37
C PHE A 134 -1.66 14.77 2.39
N ALA A 135 -1.01 15.39 1.40
CA ALA A 135 0.44 15.57 1.38
C ALA A 135 0.89 16.70 2.33
#